data_10fa992671b1fd74964ab849b3113380
#
_entry.id   10fa992671b1fd74964ab849b3113380
#
_cell.length_a   1.000
_cell.length_b   1.000
_cell.length_c   1.000
_cell.angle_alpha   90.00
_cell.angle_beta   90.00
_cell.angle_gamma   90.00
#
_symmetry.space_group_name_H-M   'P 1'
#
loop_
_entity.id
_entity.type
_entity.pdbx_description
1 polymer ?
#
loop_
_entity_poly.entity_id
_entity_poly.type
_entity_poly.pdbx_seq_one_letter_code
_entity_poly.pdbx_strand_id
1 'polypeptide(L)'
;MDKKGEIDYLSKIVKQDVSVITNINYAHAKNFKNLRQIALAKSEIINNTRVNGSIVLNADDDFFALHKNIAIKRKLKILSFGIVNQNANIKLISIKQISNKFKATIIINNFKTYFFISNNFQNNILNILATLTVLSIFLDISKLNKNIFMGFKTPNGRGDISKIKFNNKNLYLIDESYNSNPLSLKSAILNFDKIKIKKGKKYLLLGDMLELGKHSKRLHQSIGKIINNTKIDKIFVKGSEVLFTYNSISKKKKGRVLNNNSQIIDLIKNDLNNNDYLMVKASNATGINKIINSFKGSK
;
A
#
# COMPACT_ATOMS: atom_id res chain seq x y z
N MET A 1 3.39 -10.27 -11.77
CA MET A 1 2.55 -11.41 -12.24
C MET A 1 1.37 -10.81 -12.98
N ASP A 2 1.31 -11.05 -14.25
CA ASP A 2 0.20 -10.59 -15.10
C ASP A 2 -0.78 -11.74 -15.44
N LYS A 3 -0.31 -12.99 -15.48
CA LYS A 3 -1.10 -14.18 -15.74
C LYS A 3 -0.64 -15.40 -14.94
N LYS A 4 -1.50 -16.42 -14.89
CA LYS A 4 -1.20 -17.72 -14.30
C LYS A 4 0.01 -18.36 -15.01
N GLY A 5 0.89 -19.04 -14.25
CA GLY A 5 2.08 -19.74 -14.73
C GLY A 5 3.37 -18.92 -14.70
N GLU A 6 3.29 -17.58 -14.57
CA GLU A 6 4.51 -16.75 -14.52
C GLU A 6 5.31 -16.95 -13.22
N ILE A 7 4.62 -17.05 -12.09
CA ILE A 7 5.28 -17.31 -10.82
C ILE A 7 5.81 -18.74 -10.80
N ASP A 8 5.08 -19.69 -11.37
CA ASP A 8 5.55 -21.07 -11.51
C ASP A 8 6.85 -21.14 -12.30
N TYR A 9 6.89 -20.47 -13.45
CA TYR A 9 8.09 -20.41 -14.29
C TYR A 9 9.29 -19.81 -13.56
N LEU A 10 9.12 -18.61 -12.96
CA LEU A 10 10.22 -17.92 -12.29
C LEU A 10 10.69 -18.66 -11.03
N SER A 11 9.77 -19.21 -10.24
CA SER A 11 10.12 -19.90 -9.01
C SER A 11 10.79 -21.27 -9.26
N LYS A 12 10.56 -21.90 -10.41
CA LYS A 12 11.31 -23.08 -10.85
C LYS A 12 12.78 -22.76 -11.11
N ILE A 13 13.08 -21.58 -11.61
CA ILE A 13 14.47 -21.13 -11.85
C ILE A 13 15.17 -20.84 -10.52
N VAL A 14 14.50 -20.09 -9.62
CA VAL A 14 15.11 -19.63 -8.35
C VAL A 14 15.27 -20.76 -7.34
N LYS A 15 14.32 -21.70 -7.26
CA LYS A 15 14.29 -22.81 -6.28
C LYS A 15 14.55 -22.32 -4.85
N GLN A 16 13.76 -21.36 -4.42
CA GLN A 16 13.94 -20.64 -3.16
C GLN A 16 13.76 -21.52 -1.91
N ASP A 17 14.52 -21.24 -0.85
CA ASP A 17 14.39 -21.86 0.47
C ASP A 17 13.28 -21.21 1.31
N VAL A 18 13.04 -19.90 1.09
CA VAL A 18 12.00 -19.13 1.79
C VAL A 18 11.16 -18.39 0.78
N SER A 19 9.85 -18.56 0.88
CA SER A 19 8.85 -17.83 0.10
C SER A 19 7.99 -16.95 0.99
N VAL A 20 7.48 -15.84 0.43
CA VAL A 20 6.61 -14.91 1.16
C VAL A 20 5.40 -14.55 0.31
N ILE A 21 4.19 -14.68 0.86
CA ILE A 21 2.97 -14.11 0.27
C ILE A 21 2.43 -13.06 1.23
N THR A 22 2.56 -11.78 0.87
CA THR A 22 2.23 -10.67 1.74
C THR A 22 0.74 -10.35 1.77
N ASN A 23 0.07 -10.39 0.63
CA ASN A 23 -1.39 -10.19 0.53
C ASN A 23 -1.93 -10.65 -0.83
N ILE A 24 -3.25 -10.85 -0.87
CA ILE A 24 -4.01 -11.09 -2.10
C ILE A 24 -4.94 -9.91 -2.34
N ASN A 25 -4.83 -9.30 -3.52
CA ASN A 25 -5.64 -8.16 -3.90
C ASN A 25 -5.80 -8.06 -5.42
N TYR A 26 -6.72 -7.21 -5.88
CA TYR A 26 -6.90 -6.85 -7.29
C TYR A 26 -5.73 -6.01 -7.80
N ALA A 27 -4.55 -6.64 -7.94
CA ALA A 27 -3.41 -6.11 -8.67
C ALA A 27 -3.22 -7.00 -9.91
N HIS A 28 -3.00 -6.40 -11.08
CA HIS A 28 -2.90 -7.13 -12.36
C HIS A 28 -4.13 -8.03 -12.65
N ALA A 29 -5.32 -7.53 -12.26
CA ALA A 29 -6.53 -8.34 -12.21
C ALA A 29 -7.22 -8.56 -13.57
N LYS A 30 -6.76 -7.89 -14.64
CA LYS A 30 -7.39 -7.96 -15.97
C LYS A 30 -7.51 -9.39 -16.52
N ASN A 31 -6.54 -10.25 -16.19
CA ASN A 31 -6.46 -11.62 -16.69
C ASN A 31 -7.08 -12.65 -15.71
N PHE A 32 -7.71 -12.20 -14.62
CA PHE A 32 -8.29 -13.08 -13.62
C PHE A 32 -9.80 -12.84 -13.43
N LYS A 33 -10.55 -13.93 -13.27
CA LYS A 33 -12.00 -13.83 -13.06
C LYS A 33 -12.36 -13.29 -11.68
N ASN A 34 -11.57 -13.59 -10.64
CA ASN A 34 -11.81 -13.21 -9.25
C ASN A 34 -10.52 -13.30 -8.40
N LEU A 35 -10.59 -12.85 -7.14
CA LEU A 35 -9.48 -12.91 -6.19
C LEU A 35 -8.95 -14.33 -5.93
N ARG A 36 -9.82 -15.34 -5.95
CA ARG A 36 -9.39 -16.74 -5.75
C ARG A 36 -8.42 -17.19 -6.83
N GLN A 37 -8.62 -16.78 -8.08
CA GLN A 37 -7.68 -17.08 -9.17
C GLN A 37 -6.34 -16.37 -8.99
N ILE A 38 -6.34 -15.14 -8.48
CA ILE A 38 -5.11 -14.42 -8.12
C ILE A 38 -4.38 -15.13 -6.98
N ALA A 39 -5.12 -15.59 -5.95
CA ALA A 39 -4.57 -16.34 -4.83
C ALA A 39 -3.93 -17.65 -5.30
N LEU A 40 -4.59 -18.40 -6.18
CA LEU A 40 -4.06 -19.63 -6.77
C LEU A 40 -2.83 -19.38 -7.63
N ALA A 41 -2.80 -18.32 -8.44
CA ALA A 41 -1.62 -17.96 -9.21
C ALA A 41 -0.44 -17.56 -8.30
N LYS A 42 -0.69 -16.80 -7.22
CA LYS A 42 0.36 -16.49 -6.24
C LYS A 42 0.83 -17.72 -5.47
N SER A 43 -0.03 -18.72 -5.26
CA SER A 43 0.37 -19.97 -4.60
C SER A 43 1.33 -20.83 -5.43
N GLU A 44 1.52 -20.55 -6.70
CA GLU A 44 2.51 -21.22 -7.55
C GLU A 44 3.92 -21.17 -6.93
N ILE A 45 4.25 -20.10 -6.20
CA ILE A 45 5.53 -19.98 -5.47
C ILE A 45 5.69 -21.06 -4.39
N ILE A 46 4.59 -21.48 -3.75
CA ILE A 46 4.61 -22.52 -2.72
C ILE A 46 5.02 -23.85 -3.32
N ASN A 47 4.55 -24.14 -4.54
CA ASN A 47 4.81 -25.43 -5.22
C ASN A 47 6.29 -25.63 -5.55
N ASN A 48 7.02 -24.54 -5.77
CA ASN A 48 8.43 -24.58 -6.16
C ASN A 48 9.39 -24.17 -5.04
N THR A 49 8.88 -23.90 -3.84
CA THR A 49 9.72 -23.78 -2.64
C THR A 49 10.34 -25.13 -2.33
N ARG A 50 11.63 -25.17 -2.00
CA ARG A 50 12.37 -26.39 -1.70
C ARG A 50 11.66 -27.19 -0.61
N VAL A 51 11.76 -28.52 -0.70
CA VAL A 51 11.25 -29.41 0.36
C VAL A 51 11.94 -29.06 1.68
N ASN A 52 11.17 -29.04 2.78
CA ASN A 52 11.61 -28.54 4.10
C ASN A 52 11.95 -27.06 4.16
N GLY A 53 11.77 -26.31 3.07
CA GLY A 53 11.84 -24.85 3.07
C GLY A 53 10.71 -24.20 3.85
N SER A 54 10.68 -22.87 3.86
CA SER A 54 9.72 -22.11 4.67
C SER A 54 8.80 -21.26 3.78
N ILE A 55 7.57 -21.11 4.21
CA ILE A 55 6.61 -20.15 3.65
C ILE A 55 6.14 -19.17 4.73
N VAL A 56 6.22 -17.87 4.42
CA VAL A 56 5.75 -16.81 5.29
C VAL A 56 4.43 -16.26 4.74
N LEU A 57 3.38 -16.30 5.54
CA LEU A 57 2.01 -15.98 5.16
C LEU A 57 1.43 -14.88 6.06
N ASN A 58 0.64 -14.01 5.46
CA ASN A 58 -0.17 -13.04 6.20
C ASN A 58 -1.41 -13.75 6.77
N ALA A 59 -1.49 -13.84 8.10
CA ALA A 59 -2.59 -14.49 8.80
C ALA A 59 -3.90 -13.67 8.78
N ASP A 60 -3.82 -12.38 8.42
CA ASP A 60 -4.98 -11.51 8.28
C ASP A 60 -5.57 -11.54 6.85
N ASP A 61 -4.95 -12.26 5.91
CA ASP A 61 -5.42 -12.35 4.53
C ASP A 61 -6.55 -13.39 4.39
N ASP A 62 -7.60 -13.06 3.64
CA ASP A 62 -8.76 -13.94 3.41
C ASP A 62 -8.37 -15.29 2.80
N PHE A 63 -7.24 -15.38 2.12
CA PHE A 63 -6.72 -16.61 1.50
C PHE A 63 -5.64 -17.31 2.33
N PHE A 64 -5.43 -16.90 3.58
CA PHE A 64 -4.47 -17.54 4.47
C PHE A 64 -4.67 -19.06 4.57
N ALA A 65 -5.92 -19.49 4.83
CA ALA A 65 -6.25 -20.92 4.93
C ALA A 65 -5.95 -21.71 3.65
N LEU A 66 -6.22 -21.11 2.48
CA LEU A 66 -5.91 -21.71 1.17
C LEU A 66 -4.41 -21.95 1.03
N HIS A 67 -3.59 -20.92 1.27
CA HIS A 67 -2.14 -21.01 1.13
C HIS A 67 -1.52 -21.94 2.16
N LYS A 68 -2.01 -21.90 3.41
CA LYS A 68 -1.60 -22.80 4.48
C LYS A 68 -1.84 -24.27 4.09
N ASN A 69 -3.01 -24.61 3.56
CA ASN A 69 -3.33 -25.96 3.13
C ASN A 69 -2.43 -26.46 1.98
N ILE A 70 -2.10 -25.58 1.02
CA ILE A 70 -1.16 -25.91 -0.06
C ILE A 70 0.25 -26.17 0.52
N ALA A 71 0.70 -25.32 1.46
CA ALA A 71 1.99 -25.44 2.11
C ALA A 71 2.14 -26.73 2.93
N ILE A 72 1.08 -27.14 3.66
CA ILE A 72 1.05 -28.41 4.39
C ILE A 72 1.27 -29.61 3.46
N LYS A 73 0.56 -29.62 2.31
CA LYS A 73 0.72 -30.68 1.30
C LYS A 73 2.14 -30.74 0.72
N ARG A 74 2.84 -29.60 0.72
CA ARG A 74 4.24 -29.47 0.25
C ARG A 74 5.26 -29.71 1.36
N LYS A 75 4.83 -30.03 2.59
CA LYS A 75 5.69 -30.25 3.76
C LYS A 75 6.61 -29.07 4.08
N LEU A 76 6.12 -27.85 3.86
CA LEU A 76 6.87 -26.62 4.17
C LEU A 76 6.71 -26.22 5.64
N LYS A 77 7.71 -25.57 6.21
CA LYS A 77 7.59 -24.87 7.50
C LYS A 77 6.74 -23.61 7.27
N ILE A 78 5.65 -23.46 8.03
CA ILE A 78 4.71 -22.36 7.88
C ILE A 78 4.94 -21.37 9.01
N LEU A 79 5.30 -20.14 8.65
CA LEU A 79 5.37 -19.03 9.57
C LEU A 79 4.32 -17.99 9.15
N SER A 80 3.77 -17.29 10.12
CA SER A 80 2.70 -16.33 9.86
C SER A 80 2.92 -15.02 10.60
N PHE A 81 2.43 -13.94 10.00
CA PHE A 81 2.39 -12.62 10.62
C PHE A 81 1.00 -12.02 10.50
N GLY A 82 0.67 -11.10 11.41
CA GLY A 82 -0.63 -10.43 11.39
C GLY A 82 -0.74 -9.29 12.39
N ILE A 83 -1.73 -8.44 12.16
CA ILE A 83 -2.13 -7.36 13.08
C ILE A 83 -3.37 -7.78 13.87
N VAL A 84 -4.32 -8.43 13.21
CA VAL A 84 -5.63 -8.80 13.76
C VAL A 84 -5.62 -10.23 14.28
N ASN A 85 -5.02 -11.15 13.54
CA ASN A 85 -4.99 -12.56 13.88
C ASN A 85 -4.05 -12.85 15.05
N GLN A 86 -4.63 -13.18 16.21
CA GLN A 86 -3.89 -13.41 17.44
C GLN A 86 -3.15 -14.75 17.49
N ASN A 87 -3.37 -15.64 16.51
CA ASN A 87 -2.67 -16.93 16.36
C ASN A 87 -1.47 -16.86 15.43
N ALA A 88 -1.13 -15.68 14.89
CA ALA A 88 0.05 -15.51 14.07
C ALA A 88 1.34 -15.68 14.89
N ASN A 89 2.39 -16.28 14.29
CA ASN A 89 3.70 -16.46 14.94
C ASN A 89 4.31 -15.10 15.33
N ILE A 90 4.20 -14.11 14.45
CA ILE A 90 4.60 -12.74 14.74
C ILE A 90 3.38 -11.83 14.61
N LYS A 91 3.01 -11.17 15.69
CA LYS A 91 1.80 -10.36 15.76
C LYS A 91 2.01 -9.02 16.44
N LEU A 92 1.29 -8.04 15.94
CA LEU A 92 1.21 -6.74 16.59
C LEU A 92 0.30 -6.81 17.82
N ILE A 93 0.75 -6.25 18.94
CA ILE A 93 -0.06 -6.11 20.15
C ILE A 93 -0.57 -4.68 20.31
N SER A 94 0.29 -3.69 20.14
CA SER A 94 -0.10 -2.30 20.29
C SER A 94 0.86 -1.37 19.56
N ILE A 95 0.36 -0.17 19.24
CA ILE A 95 1.17 0.94 18.79
C ILE A 95 0.89 2.13 19.69
N LYS A 96 1.96 2.71 20.27
CA LYS A 96 1.87 3.93 21.09
C LYS A 96 2.77 5.00 20.47
N GLN A 97 2.25 6.20 20.31
CA GLN A 97 3.05 7.35 19.91
C GLN A 97 3.92 7.80 21.08
N ILE A 98 5.21 8.01 20.83
CA ILE A 98 6.20 8.52 21.79
C ILE A 98 6.94 9.65 21.07
N SER A 99 6.64 10.89 21.43
CA SER A 99 7.16 12.08 20.75
C SER A 99 6.90 12.02 19.24
N ASN A 100 7.96 12.01 18.43
CA ASN A 100 7.91 11.98 16.96
C ASN A 100 8.01 10.58 16.33
N LYS A 101 7.96 9.53 17.15
CA LYS A 101 8.04 8.12 16.71
C LYS A 101 6.94 7.27 17.33
N PHE A 102 6.77 6.06 16.83
CA PHE A 102 5.80 5.10 17.32
C PHE A 102 6.52 3.88 17.88
N LYS A 103 6.10 3.42 19.05
CA LYS A 103 6.54 2.15 19.65
C LYS A 103 5.54 1.07 19.23
N ALA A 104 5.95 0.18 18.34
CA ALA A 104 5.21 -1.01 17.97
C ALA A 104 5.62 -2.15 18.89
N THR A 105 4.70 -2.62 19.73
CA THR A 105 4.90 -3.79 20.60
C THR A 105 4.40 -5.02 19.86
N ILE A 106 5.23 -6.04 19.76
CA ILE A 106 4.96 -7.27 19.02
C ILE A 106 5.23 -8.50 19.88
N ILE A 107 4.59 -9.61 19.55
CA ILE A 107 4.93 -10.94 20.04
C ILE A 107 5.55 -11.75 18.91
N ILE A 108 6.65 -12.44 19.21
CA ILE A 108 7.39 -13.31 18.33
C ILE A 108 7.51 -14.67 19.02
N ASN A 109 6.80 -15.71 18.54
CA ASN A 109 6.84 -17.05 19.13
C ASN A 109 6.73 -17.02 20.66
N ASN A 110 5.74 -16.27 21.20
CA ASN A 110 5.48 -16.04 22.63
C ASN A 110 6.45 -15.09 23.37
N PHE A 111 7.48 -14.59 22.74
CA PHE A 111 8.36 -13.58 23.30
C PHE A 111 7.88 -12.18 22.95
N LYS A 112 7.68 -11.32 23.96
CA LYS A 112 7.23 -9.94 23.78
C LYS A 112 8.41 -9.02 23.61
N THR A 113 8.41 -8.22 22.54
CA THR A 113 9.42 -7.20 22.26
C THR A 113 8.80 -5.96 21.62
N TYR A 114 9.61 -4.97 21.29
CA TYR A 114 9.13 -3.78 20.58
C TYR A 114 10.18 -3.26 19.61
N PHE A 115 9.71 -2.48 18.63
CA PHE A 115 10.54 -1.69 17.73
C PHE A 115 9.98 -0.28 17.60
N PHE A 116 10.86 0.68 17.37
CA PHE A 116 10.45 2.03 16.99
C PHE A 116 10.30 2.12 15.48
N ILE A 117 9.24 2.80 15.04
CA ILE A 117 8.88 3.01 13.64
C ILE A 117 8.55 4.49 13.42
N SER A 118 8.77 5.00 12.21
CA SER A 118 8.56 6.40 11.85
C SER A 118 7.09 6.77 11.65
N ASN A 119 6.24 5.80 11.29
CA ASN A 119 4.81 5.99 11.09
C ASN A 119 4.03 4.73 11.48
N ASN A 120 2.72 4.87 11.66
CA ASN A 120 1.81 3.79 12.04
C ASN A 120 0.89 3.33 10.90
N PHE A 121 1.31 3.51 9.66
CA PHE A 121 0.53 3.07 8.52
C PHE A 121 0.46 1.55 8.45
N GLN A 122 -0.75 1.01 8.32
CA GLN A 122 -1.02 -0.42 8.38
C GLN A 122 -0.14 -1.24 7.42
N ASN A 123 0.05 -0.75 6.18
CA ASN A 123 0.89 -1.44 5.20
C ASN A 123 2.35 -1.51 5.62
N ASN A 124 2.90 -0.45 6.24
CA ASN A 124 4.26 -0.45 6.75
C ASN A 124 4.42 -1.43 7.90
N ILE A 125 3.44 -1.48 8.79
CA ILE A 125 3.43 -2.43 9.91
C ILE A 125 3.41 -3.86 9.39
N LEU A 126 2.52 -4.19 8.45
CA LEU A 126 2.48 -5.53 7.84
C LEU A 126 3.80 -5.89 7.16
N ASN A 127 4.43 -4.96 6.45
CA ASN A 127 5.74 -5.19 5.83
C ASN A 127 6.83 -5.44 6.88
N ILE A 128 6.83 -4.69 7.98
CA ILE A 128 7.76 -4.90 9.11
C ILE A 128 7.53 -6.29 9.74
N LEU A 129 6.28 -6.66 9.99
CA LEU A 129 5.98 -7.98 10.54
C LEU A 129 6.40 -9.11 9.59
N ALA A 130 6.16 -8.97 8.29
CA ALA A 130 6.63 -9.91 7.28
C ALA A 130 8.17 -10.03 7.29
N THR A 131 8.87 -8.89 7.32
CA THR A 131 10.34 -8.85 7.39
C THR A 131 10.86 -9.53 8.64
N LEU A 132 10.29 -9.22 9.81
CA LEU A 132 10.67 -9.87 11.07
C LEU A 132 10.40 -11.37 11.03
N THR A 133 9.32 -11.81 10.37
CA THR A 133 9.00 -13.23 10.21
C THR A 133 10.05 -13.94 9.35
N VAL A 134 10.51 -13.33 8.28
CA VAL A 134 11.62 -13.89 7.48
C VAL A 134 12.92 -13.91 8.29
N LEU A 135 13.26 -12.80 8.97
CA LEU A 135 14.47 -12.72 9.78
C LEU A 135 14.49 -13.74 10.91
N SER A 136 13.32 -14.09 11.50
CA SER A 136 13.23 -15.07 12.57
C SER A 136 13.65 -16.50 12.17
N ILE A 137 13.76 -16.75 10.87
CA ILE A 137 14.27 -18.03 10.34
C ILE A 137 15.79 -18.11 10.51
N PHE A 138 16.49 -16.98 10.47
CA PHE A 138 17.94 -16.90 10.39
C PHE A 138 18.59 -16.29 11.63
N LEU A 139 17.85 -15.47 12.39
CA LEU A 139 18.38 -14.62 13.44
C LEU A 139 17.52 -14.67 14.70
N ASP A 140 18.16 -14.46 15.85
CA ASP A 140 17.47 -14.12 17.09
C ASP A 140 17.01 -12.64 17.04
N ILE A 141 15.73 -12.44 16.73
CA ILE A 141 15.13 -11.11 16.59
C ILE A 141 15.16 -10.31 17.91
N SER A 142 15.22 -10.98 19.06
CA SER A 142 15.28 -10.29 20.36
C SER A 142 16.51 -9.38 20.49
N LYS A 143 17.58 -9.74 19.81
CA LYS A 143 18.89 -9.04 19.79
C LYS A 143 18.96 -7.89 18.78
N LEU A 144 17.96 -7.72 17.93
CA LEU A 144 17.94 -6.64 16.94
C LEU A 144 17.83 -5.27 17.62
N ASN A 145 18.51 -4.28 17.05
CA ASN A 145 18.40 -2.89 17.47
C ASN A 145 16.95 -2.42 17.38
N LYS A 146 16.43 -1.86 18.47
CA LYS A 146 15.02 -1.40 18.55
C LYS A 146 14.69 -0.25 17.61
N ASN A 147 15.69 0.46 17.08
CA ASN A 147 15.52 1.56 16.13
C ASN A 147 15.79 1.13 14.66
N ILE A 148 15.98 -0.15 14.37
CA ILE A 148 16.35 -0.64 13.02
C ILE A 148 15.41 -0.14 11.91
N PHE A 149 14.13 0.08 12.24
CA PHE A 149 13.13 0.56 11.28
C PHE A 149 12.96 2.08 11.24
N MET A 150 13.69 2.84 12.07
CA MET A 150 13.59 4.31 12.10
C MET A 150 14.23 4.98 10.88
N GLY A 151 15.30 4.39 10.34
CA GLY A 151 15.99 4.89 9.15
C GLY A 151 15.36 4.46 7.82
N PHE A 152 14.27 3.70 7.85
CA PHE A 152 13.64 3.20 6.64
C PHE A 152 12.92 4.34 5.90
N LYS A 153 13.45 4.71 4.74
CA LYS A 153 12.82 5.67 3.83
C LYS A 153 11.93 4.91 2.85
N THR A 154 10.68 5.34 2.76
CA THR A 154 9.79 4.83 1.71
C THR A 154 10.35 5.23 0.34
N PRO A 155 10.35 4.32 -0.65
CA PRO A 155 10.71 4.69 -2.01
C PRO A 155 9.82 5.83 -2.54
N ASN A 156 10.36 6.64 -3.45
CA ASN A 156 9.63 7.75 -4.07
C ASN A 156 8.28 7.29 -4.63
N GLY A 157 7.25 8.10 -4.45
CA GLY A 157 5.90 7.80 -4.92
C GLY A 157 5.13 6.79 -4.06
N ARG A 158 5.61 6.49 -2.84
CA ARG A 158 4.96 5.56 -1.90
C ARG A 158 4.66 6.18 -0.54
N GLY A 159 4.14 7.41 -0.54
CA GLY A 159 3.68 8.12 0.66
C GLY A 159 4.73 9.08 1.24
N ASP A 160 5.73 9.44 0.48
CA ASP A 160 6.68 10.47 0.86
C ASP A 160 5.98 11.84 0.89
N ILE A 161 6.20 12.58 1.98
CA ILE A 161 5.64 13.92 2.17
C ILE A 161 6.75 14.93 1.90
N SER A 162 6.51 15.79 0.91
CA SER A 162 7.41 16.88 0.54
C SER A 162 6.74 18.22 0.77
N LYS A 163 7.45 19.16 1.40
CA LYS A 163 7.05 20.56 1.40
C LYS A 163 7.61 21.21 0.14
N ILE A 164 6.73 21.66 -0.73
CA ILE A 164 7.09 22.38 -1.96
C ILE A 164 6.77 23.86 -1.78
N LYS A 165 7.65 24.73 -2.25
CA LYS A 165 7.43 26.18 -2.27
C LYS A 165 7.17 26.60 -3.70
N PHE A 166 6.04 27.25 -3.94
CA PHE A 166 5.64 27.73 -5.24
C PHE A 166 4.93 29.10 -5.12
N ASN A 167 5.43 30.12 -5.83
CA ASN A 167 4.85 31.48 -5.83
C ASN A 167 4.49 31.97 -4.40
N ASN A 168 5.44 31.92 -3.47
CA ASN A 168 5.27 32.27 -2.06
C ASN A 168 4.25 31.44 -1.26
N LYS A 169 3.70 30.36 -1.84
CA LYS A 169 2.86 29.37 -1.14
C LYS A 169 3.70 28.18 -0.70
N ASN A 170 3.47 27.70 0.51
CA ASN A 170 3.99 26.42 0.98
C ASN A 170 2.88 25.40 0.81
N LEU A 171 3.11 24.34 0.06
CA LEU A 171 2.19 23.23 -0.14
C LEU A 171 2.81 21.94 0.41
N TYR A 172 1.98 21.03 0.89
CA TYR A 172 2.40 19.71 1.34
C TYR A 172 1.94 18.68 0.32
N LEU A 173 2.90 18.11 -0.40
CA LEU A 173 2.66 17.10 -1.42
C LEU A 173 2.90 15.71 -0.83
N ILE A 174 1.87 14.86 -0.83
CA ILE A 174 1.96 13.44 -0.49
C ILE A 174 1.95 12.66 -1.81
N ASP A 175 3.11 12.12 -2.15
CA ASP A 175 3.26 11.39 -3.41
C ASP A 175 3.04 9.89 -3.21
N GLU A 176 1.93 9.41 -3.73
CA GLU A 176 1.54 7.99 -3.81
C GLU A 176 1.44 7.52 -5.27
N SER A 177 2.09 8.24 -6.20
CA SER A 177 1.89 8.08 -7.64
C SER A 177 2.73 6.98 -8.30
N TYR A 178 3.47 6.18 -7.52
CA TYR A 178 4.24 5.07 -8.08
C TYR A 178 3.34 4.01 -8.74
N ASN A 179 2.26 3.60 -8.08
CA ASN A 179 1.25 2.71 -8.64
C ASN A 179 -0.05 2.78 -7.83
N SER A 180 -1.16 2.31 -8.44
CA SER A 180 -2.48 2.33 -7.79
C SER A 180 -3.23 1.02 -8.02
N ASN A 181 -3.72 0.44 -6.93
CA ASN A 181 -4.69 -0.65 -6.92
C ASN A 181 -5.72 -0.40 -5.80
N PRO A 182 -6.85 -1.10 -5.76
CA PRO A 182 -7.93 -0.80 -4.81
C PRO A 182 -7.51 -0.80 -3.34
N LEU A 183 -6.68 -1.76 -2.91
CA LEU A 183 -6.22 -1.84 -1.52
C LEU A 183 -5.26 -0.70 -1.19
N SER A 184 -4.27 -0.45 -2.03
CA SER A 184 -3.29 0.62 -1.80
C SER A 184 -3.93 1.99 -1.85
N LEU A 185 -4.91 2.22 -2.74
CA LEU A 185 -5.65 3.48 -2.83
C LEU A 185 -6.54 3.68 -1.60
N LYS A 186 -7.28 2.66 -1.17
CA LYS A 186 -8.05 2.70 0.08
C LYS A 186 -7.15 3.06 1.27
N SER A 187 -6.02 2.36 1.43
CA SER A 187 -5.09 2.62 2.52
C SER A 187 -4.52 4.03 2.49
N ALA A 188 -4.11 4.53 1.32
CA ALA A 188 -3.59 5.89 1.16
C ALA A 188 -4.64 6.94 1.53
N ILE A 189 -5.87 6.79 1.07
CA ILE A 189 -6.98 7.71 1.39
C ILE A 189 -7.23 7.74 2.91
N LEU A 190 -7.34 6.58 3.56
CA LEU A 190 -7.59 6.51 5.00
C LEU A 190 -6.41 7.04 5.84
N ASN A 191 -5.18 6.81 5.39
CA ASN A 191 -4.00 7.37 6.04
C ASN A 191 -3.95 8.90 5.89
N PHE A 192 -4.25 9.41 4.68
CA PHE A 192 -4.32 10.85 4.44
C PHE A 192 -5.43 11.52 5.25
N ASP A 193 -6.57 10.88 5.39
CA ASP A 193 -7.67 11.39 6.22
C ASP A 193 -7.25 11.55 7.69
N LYS A 194 -6.44 10.64 8.23
CA LYS A 194 -5.94 10.67 9.61
C LYS A 194 -4.87 11.73 9.87
N ILE A 195 -4.23 12.28 8.86
CA ILE A 195 -3.23 13.34 9.05
C ILE A 195 -3.90 14.55 9.68
N LYS A 196 -3.43 14.95 10.87
CA LYS A 196 -3.88 16.17 11.53
C LYS A 196 -3.20 17.37 10.88
N ILE A 197 -3.97 18.26 10.30
CA ILE A 197 -3.50 19.51 9.74
C ILE A 197 -3.92 20.68 10.65
N LYS A 198 -3.02 21.66 10.83
CA LYS A 198 -3.31 22.86 11.64
C LYS A 198 -3.97 23.96 10.81
N LYS A 199 -3.56 24.07 9.54
CA LYS A 199 -4.06 25.09 8.57
C LYS A 199 -4.15 24.45 7.19
N GLY A 200 -4.94 25.04 6.30
CA GLY A 200 -5.13 24.56 4.93
C GLY A 200 -6.24 23.53 4.79
N LYS A 201 -6.33 22.95 3.61
CA LYS A 201 -7.32 21.95 3.21
C LYS A 201 -6.65 20.70 2.67
N LYS A 202 -7.40 19.62 2.59
CA LYS A 202 -6.97 18.34 2.05
C LYS A 202 -7.56 18.10 0.67
N TYR A 203 -6.70 17.89 -0.30
CA TYR A 203 -7.07 17.63 -1.68
C TYR A 203 -6.53 16.28 -2.16
N LEU A 204 -7.32 15.58 -2.98
CA LEU A 204 -6.87 14.40 -3.71
C LEU A 204 -6.78 14.70 -5.20
N LEU A 205 -5.70 14.26 -5.83
CA LEU A 205 -5.60 14.09 -7.27
C LEU A 205 -5.50 12.58 -7.55
N LEU A 206 -6.52 12.04 -8.18
CA LEU A 206 -6.60 10.63 -8.50
C LEU A 206 -6.49 10.40 -10.00
N GLY A 207 -5.66 9.45 -10.39
CA GLY A 207 -5.66 8.88 -11.74
C GLY A 207 -6.26 7.48 -11.74
N ASP A 208 -6.29 6.87 -12.93
CA ASP A 208 -6.82 5.54 -13.12
C ASP A 208 -6.07 4.48 -12.30
N MET A 209 -6.81 3.52 -11.77
CA MET A 209 -6.28 2.22 -11.38
C MET A 209 -6.34 1.31 -12.60
N LEU A 210 -5.19 1.13 -13.25
CA LEU A 210 -5.09 0.32 -14.47
C LEU A 210 -5.05 -1.19 -14.15
N GLU A 211 -5.15 -2.01 -15.19
CA GLU A 211 -5.04 -3.47 -15.14
C GLU A 211 -6.14 -4.17 -14.32
N LEU A 212 -7.27 -3.53 -14.10
CA LEU A 212 -8.41 -4.10 -13.37
C LEU A 212 -9.40 -4.86 -14.29
N GLY A 213 -9.35 -4.64 -15.60
CA GLY A 213 -10.21 -5.28 -16.58
C GLY A 213 -11.70 -5.09 -16.24
N LYS A 214 -12.50 -6.15 -16.35
CA LYS A 214 -13.95 -6.11 -16.06
C LYS A 214 -14.31 -5.68 -14.63
N HIS A 215 -13.37 -5.66 -13.72
CA HIS A 215 -13.58 -5.25 -12.33
C HIS A 215 -13.47 -3.74 -12.13
N SER A 216 -12.96 -3.00 -13.13
CA SER A 216 -12.60 -1.59 -13.01
C SER A 216 -13.75 -0.71 -12.49
N LYS A 217 -14.88 -0.70 -13.17
CA LYS A 217 -16.06 0.11 -12.79
C LYS A 217 -16.44 -0.08 -11.32
N ARG A 218 -16.66 -1.34 -10.89
CA ARG A 218 -17.05 -1.68 -9.52
C ARG A 218 -16.01 -1.24 -8.49
N LEU A 219 -14.72 -1.46 -8.78
CA LEU A 219 -13.63 -1.15 -7.86
C LEU A 219 -13.41 0.36 -7.73
N HIS A 220 -13.48 1.11 -8.83
CA HIS A 220 -13.44 2.58 -8.79
C HIS A 220 -14.64 3.15 -8.02
N GLN A 221 -15.85 2.65 -8.24
CA GLN A 221 -17.04 3.07 -7.49
C GLN A 221 -16.90 2.83 -5.98
N SER A 222 -16.29 1.70 -5.58
CA SER A 222 -16.04 1.40 -4.17
C SER A 222 -15.14 2.42 -3.47
N ILE A 223 -14.17 2.98 -4.20
CA ILE A 223 -13.30 4.05 -3.71
C ILE A 223 -14.11 5.34 -3.47
N GLY A 224 -15.05 5.67 -4.35
CA GLY A 224 -15.92 6.84 -4.16
C GLY A 224 -16.73 6.76 -2.85
N LYS A 225 -17.23 5.57 -2.52
CA LYS A 225 -17.91 5.35 -1.23
C LYS A 225 -17.01 5.58 -0.02
N ILE A 226 -15.74 5.16 -0.09
CA ILE A 226 -14.76 5.39 0.97
C ILE A 226 -14.49 6.88 1.13
N ILE A 227 -14.26 7.59 0.02
CA ILE A 227 -13.98 9.03 0.02
C ILE A 227 -15.13 9.82 0.67
N ASN A 228 -16.38 9.44 0.44
CA ASN A 228 -17.52 10.12 1.03
C ASN A 228 -17.49 10.14 2.57
N ASN A 229 -16.89 9.14 3.19
CA ASN A 229 -16.76 9.01 4.65
C ASN A 229 -15.48 9.64 5.23
N THR A 230 -14.71 10.40 4.45
CA THR A 230 -13.49 11.09 4.89
C THR A 230 -13.73 12.58 5.12
N LYS A 231 -12.77 13.24 5.77
CA LYS A 231 -12.71 14.70 5.95
C LYS A 231 -11.93 15.41 4.82
N ILE A 232 -11.69 14.73 3.69
CA ILE A 232 -11.01 15.30 2.55
C ILE A 232 -11.94 16.30 1.85
N ASP A 233 -11.43 17.47 1.51
CA ASP A 233 -12.25 18.59 1.03
C ASP A 233 -12.66 18.44 -0.43
N LYS A 234 -11.70 18.25 -1.35
CA LYS A 234 -11.98 18.17 -2.78
C LYS A 234 -11.15 17.10 -3.47
N ILE A 235 -11.75 16.51 -4.49
CA ILE A 235 -11.20 15.42 -5.29
C ILE A 235 -11.13 15.88 -6.75
N PHE A 236 -9.93 15.90 -7.28
CA PHE A 236 -9.63 16.12 -8.69
C PHE A 236 -9.29 14.78 -9.33
N VAL A 237 -9.65 14.58 -10.57
CA VAL A 237 -9.43 13.31 -11.26
C VAL A 237 -8.88 13.54 -12.67
N LYS A 238 -8.01 12.63 -13.13
CA LYS A 238 -7.51 12.59 -14.50
C LYS A 238 -7.46 11.14 -15.00
N GLY A 239 -8.23 10.84 -16.02
CA GLY A 239 -8.35 9.52 -16.64
C GLY A 239 -9.80 9.16 -16.94
N SER A 240 -10.01 8.07 -17.65
CA SER A 240 -11.35 7.59 -18.05
C SER A 240 -11.99 6.70 -16.99
N GLU A 241 -11.22 5.80 -16.39
CA GLU A 241 -11.72 4.82 -15.43
C GLU A 241 -12.00 5.47 -14.05
N VAL A 242 -11.17 6.44 -13.65
CA VAL A 242 -11.35 7.18 -12.40
C VAL A 242 -12.63 8.02 -12.37
N LEU A 243 -13.26 8.26 -13.51
CA LEU A 243 -14.58 8.91 -13.60
C LEU A 243 -15.66 8.08 -12.87
N PHE A 244 -15.53 6.76 -12.79
CA PHE A 244 -16.45 5.96 -11.98
C PHE A 244 -16.32 6.29 -10.48
N THR A 245 -15.11 6.59 -9.99
CA THR A 245 -14.92 7.13 -8.62
C THR A 245 -15.55 8.51 -8.49
N TYR A 246 -15.24 9.42 -9.43
CA TYR A 246 -15.72 10.80 -9.41
C TYR A 246 -17.25 10.90 -9.44
N ASN A 247 -17.90 10.03 -10.21
CA ASN A 247 -19.36 9.98 -10.27
C ASN A 247 -20.01 9.40 -9.00
N SER A 248 -19.23 8.67 -8.19
CA SER A 248 -19.70 8.04 -6.95
C SER A 248 -19.47 8.89 -5.70
N ILE A 249 -18.78 10.03 -5.81
CA ILE A 249 -18.58 10.95 -4.68
C ILE A 249 -19.66 12.03 -4.63
N SER A 250 -19.91 12.51 -3.42
CA SER A 250 -20.90 13.57 -3.17
C SER A 250 -20.53 14.88 -3.87
N LYS A 251 -21.52 15.64 -4.33
CA LYS A 251 -21.35 16.90 -5.09
C LYS A 251 -20.41 17.88 -4.35
N LYS A 252 -20.52 17.99 -3.03
CA LYS A 252 -19.69 18.87 -2.20
C LYS A 252 -18.20 18.55 -2.24
N LYS A 253 -17.82 17.29 -2.52
CA LYS A 253 -16.41 16.83 -2.61
C LYS A 253 -15.85 16.90 -4.03
N LYS A 254 -16.66 17.14 -5.03
CA LYS A 254 -16.19 17.22 -6.42
C LYS A 254 -15.35 18.47 -6.63
N GLY A 255 -14.12 18.27 -7.12
CA GLY A 255 -13.28 19.28 -7.74
C GLY A 255 -13.51 19.30 -9.25
N ARG A 256 -12.43 19.41 -10.03
CA ARG A 256 -12.47 19.37 -11.50
C ARG A 256 -12.04 18.00 -12.04
N VAL A 257 -12.59 17.63 -13.20
CA VAL A 257 -11.99 16.61 -14.08
C VAL A 257 -10.89 17.28 -14.89
N LEU A 258 -9.69 16.72 -14.88
CA LEU A 258 -8.52 17.26 -15.57
C LEU A 258 -8.28 16.44 -16.84
N ASN A 259 -8.21 17.11 -17.97
CA ASN A 259 -8.11 16.46 -19.29
C ASN A 259 -6.65 16.23 -19.72
N ASN A 260 -5.73 17.07 -19.24
CA ASN A 260 -4.32 17.03 -19.64
C ASN A 260 -3.38 17.38 -18.49
N ASN A 261 -2.09 17.31 -18.76
CA ASN A 261 -1.05 17.52 -17.77
C ASN A 261 -0.90 19.00 -17.37
N SER A 262 -1.18 19.94 -18.28
CA SER A 262 -1.13 21.38 -17.97
C SER A 262 -2.16 21.74 -16.91
N GLN A 263 -3.33 21.13 -16.92
CA GLN A 263 -4.35 21.34 -15.89
C GLN A 263 -3.96 20.81 -14.51
N ILE A 264 -3.08 19.79 -14.41
CA ILE A 264 -2.49 19.38 -13.12
C ILE A 264 -1.56 20.47 -12.59
N ILE A 265 -0.73 21.04 -13.49
CA ILE A 265 0.17 22.14 -13.14
C ILE A 265 -0.65 23.35 -12.69
N ASP A 266 -1.71 23.67 -13.41
CA ASP A 266 -2.63 24.75 -13.11
C ASP A 266 -3.33 24.56 -11.76
N LEU A 267 -3.82 23.36 -11.46
CA LEU A 267 -4.36 23.01 -10.15
C LEU A 267 -3.36 23.33 -9.02
N ILE A 268 -2.10 22.88 -9.16
CA ILE A 268 -1.08 23.08 -8.13
C ILE A 268 -0.73 24.56 -7.97
N LYS A 269 -0.63 25.29 -9.08
CA LYS A 269 -0.23 26.70 -9.12
C LYS A 269 -1.33 27.65 -8.65
N ASN A 270 -2.55 27.43 -9.10
CA ASN A 270 -3.62 28.43 -9.03
C ASN A 270 -4.73 28.07 -8.06
N ASP A 271 -5.14 26.79 -7.96
CA ASP A 271 -6.29 26.38 -7.14
C ASP A 271 -5.91 26.09 -5.68
N LEU A 272 -4.67 25.66 -5.43
CA LEU A 272 -4.23 25.37 -4.06
C LEU A 272 -3.73 26.65 -3.38
N ASN A 273 -4.00 26.72 -2.07
CA ASN A 273 -3.61 27.84 -1.22
C ASN A 273 -2.45 27.47 -0.28
N ASN A 274 -1.89 28.48 0.38
CA ASN A 274 -0.82 28.30 1.34
C ASN A 274 -1.23 27.32 2.46
N ASN A 275 -0.35 26.38 2.76
CA ASN A 275 -0.53 25.26 3.72
C ASN A 275 -1.55 24.17 3.31
N ASP A 276 -2.00 24.13 2.08
CA ASP A 276 -2.82 23.05 1.59
C ASP A 276 -2.02 21.75 1.41
N TYR A 277 -2.71 20.62 1.55
CA TYR A 277 -2.19 19.28 1.40
C TYR A 277 -2.77 18.65 0.14
N LEU A 278 -1.93 18.21 -0.76
CA LEU A 278 -2.32 17.46 -1.95
C LEU A 278 -1.76 16.05 -1.89
N MET A 279 -2.62 15.06 -1.84
CA MET A 279 -2.20 13.67 -2.08
C MET A 279 -2.48 13.29 -3.54
N VAL A 280 -1.49 12.69 -4.19
CA VAL A 280 -1.58 12.24 -5.58
C VAL A 280 -1.43 10.74 -5.65
N LYS A 281 -2.39 10.04 -6.29
CA LYS A 281 -2.32 8.61 -6.48
C LYS A 281 -2.89 8.17 -7.83
N ALA A 282 -2.07 7.41 -8.58
CA ALA A 282 -2.41 6.90 -9.89
C ALA A 282 -1.58 5.65 -10.22
N SER A 283 -1.99 4.88 -11.21
CA SER A 283 -1.14 3.86 -11.82
C SER A 283 0.02 4.50 -12.58
N ASN A 284 1.19 3.89 -12.56
CA ASN A 284 2.43 4.43 -13.15
C ASN A 284 2.24 4.84 -14.62
N ALA A 285 1.61 3.97 -15.41
CA ALA A 285 1.40 4.21 -16.84
C ALA A 285 0.51 5.43 -17.16
N THR A 286 -0.16 6.05 -16.18
CA THR A 286 -0.91 7.31 -16.38
C THR A 286 0.02 8.51 -16.60
N GLY A 287 1.31 8.40 -16.25
CA GLY A 287 2.30 9.46 -16.38
C GLY A 287 2.18 10.60 -15.37
N ILE A 288 1.22 10.55 -14.44
CA ILE A 288 1.02 11.60 -13.41
C ILE A 288 2.26 11.74 -12.52
N ASN A 289 2.93 10.63 -12.20
CA ASN A 289 4.16 10.59 -11.41
C ASN A 289 5.28 11.48 -11.99
N LYS A 290 5.42 11.55 -13.33
CA LYS A 290 6.43 12.38 -13.97
C LYS A 290 6.22 13.86 -13.67
N ILE A 291 4.96 14.32 -13.69
CA ILE A 291 4.58 15.70 -13.40
C ILE A 291 4.83 16.00 -11.91
N ILE A 292 4.46 15.10 -11.03
CA ILE A 292 4.65 15.28 -9.59
C ILE A 292 6.14 15.38 -9.24
N ASN A 293 6.98 14.58 -9.89
CA ASN A 293 8.42 14.61 -9.68
C ASN A 293 9.06 15.94 -10.12
N SER A 294 8.53 16.61 -11.17
CA SER A 294 9.04 17.93 -11.58
C SER A 294 8.85 19.00 -10.50
N PHE A 295 7.77 18.92 -9.70
CA PHE A 295 7.57 19.82 -8.56
C PHE A 295 8.46 19.55 -7.36
N LYS A 296 8.96 18.31 -7.20
CA LYS A 296 9.90 17.95 -6.11
C LYS A 296 11.34 18.37 -6.43
N GLY A 297 11.71 18.42 -7.70
CA GLY A 297 13.05 18.79 -8.15
C GLY A 297 13.29 20.30 -8.29
N SER A 298 12.26 21.11 -8.21
CA SER A 298 12.36 22.57 -8.27
C SER A 298 12.73 23.10 -6.86
N LYS A 299 14.03 23.03 -6.54
CA LYS A 299 14.62 23.73 -5.38
C LYS A 299 15.04 25.14 -5.78
#